data_5e7b99808f9f1c665d4a762ab63888d1
#
_entry.id   5e7b99808f9f1c665d4a762ab63888d1
#
_cell.length_a   1.000
_cell.length_b   1.000
_cell.length_c   1.000
_cell.angle_alpha   90.00
_cell.angle_beta   90.00
_cell.angle_gamma   90.00
#
_symmetry.space_group_name_H-M   'P 1'
#
loop_
_entity.id
_entity.type
_entity.pdbx_description
1 polymer ?
#
loop_
_entity_poly.entity_id
_entity_poly.type
_entity_poly.pdbx_seq_one_letter_code
_entity_poly.pdbx_strand_id
1 'polypeptide(L)'
;LNLASFEINFSNIGKIKKGAKVGVTALTWATNVTPIIQLGLIPVVVDISIATLNVSPETLTPHLSNIDVFFATNVLGFADKIDVIRKMCKKHNIVFIEDNCESLGSEVDNELLGNFGLAATFSFFVAHHISTIEGGMIVTDDENLYTALVMARANGWDRNLPSDKQAALRKKVGIDAFSAKYT
;
A
#
# COMPACT_ATOMS: atom_id res chain seq x y z
N LEU A 1 11.11 15.17 -15.17
CA LEU A 1 10.19 15.61 -14.13
C LEU A 1 10.62 14.99 -12.80
N ASN A 2 11.06 15.85 -11.88
CA ASN A 2 11.58 15.42 -10.59
C ASN A 2 10.38 15.04 -9.71
N LEU A 3 10.10 13.75 -9.57
CA LEU A 3 9.03 13.21 -8.70
C LEU A 3 9.15 13.67 -7.24
N ALA A 4 10.31 14.22 -6.85
CA ALA A 4 10.56 14.76 -5.52
C ALA A 4 9.82 16.07 -5.22
N SER A 5 9.26 16.77 -6.24
CA SER A 5 8.49 18.00 -6.04
C SER A 5 6.97 17.78 -5.99
N PHE A 6 6.50 16.57 -6.20
CA PHE A 6 5.12 16.19 -5.95
C PHE A 6 4.94 15.87 -4.45
N GLU A 7 5.03 16.90 -3.62
CA GLU A 7 4.39 16.87 -2.30
C GLU A 7 2.87 16.89 -2.50
N ILE A 8 2.35 15.77 -3.00
CA ILE A 8 0.95 15.47 -2.78
C ILE A 8 0.87 15.28 -1.28
N ASN A 9 0.22 16.19 -0.61
CA ASN A 9 -0.01 16.14 0.82
C ASN A 9 -0.97 14.96 1.06
N PHE A 10 -0.45 13.75 1.08
CA PHE A 10 -1.14 12.57 1.56
C PHE A 10 -1.26 12.75 3.07
N SER A 11 -2.42 13.11 3.53
CA SER A 11 -2.67 13.41 4.95
C SER A 11 -2.23 12.27 5.88
N ASN A 12 -2.13 11.05 5.37
CA ASN A 12 -1.68 9.86 6.09
C ASN A 12 -0.35 9.27 5.59
N ILE A 13 0.08 9.52 4.34
CA ILE A 13 1.33 8.98 3.75
C ILE A 13 2.45 10.04 3.70
N GLY A 14 2.15 11.32 3.76
CA GLY A 14 3.15 12.40 3.74
C GLY A 14 4.18 12.38 4.88
N LYS A 15 4.10 11.38 5.76
CA LYS A 15 5.06 11.12 6.83
C LYS A 15 6.16 10.12 6.44
N ILE A 16 5.99 9.37 5.33
CA ILE A 16 6.98 8.36 4.90
C ILE A 16 8.11 9.07 4.18
N LYS A 17 9.22 9.25 4.88
CA LYS A 17 10.44 9.87 4.36
C LYS A 17 11.46 8.80 4.03
N LYS A 18 12.45 9.15 3.19
CA LYS A 18 13.63 8.32 2.98
C LYS A 18 14.24 7.91 4.33
N GLY A 19 14.52 6.62 4.48
CA GLY A 19 15.00 6.04 5.74
C GLY A 19 13.88 5.62 6.71
N ALA A 20 12.59 5.86 6.38
CA ALA A 20 11.49 5.31 7.16
C ALA A 20 11.54 3.78 7.18
N LYS A 21 11.16 3.18 8.29
CA LYS A 21 11.22 1.75 8.53
C LYS A 21 9.89 1.08 8.18
N VAL A 22 9.95 0.08 7.34
CA VAL A 22 8.79 -0.68 6.87
C VAL A 22 8.86 -2.09 7.42
N GLY A 23 7.97 -2.42 8.34
CA GLY A 23 7.76 -3.79 8.78
C GLY A 23 7.20 -4.62 7.63
N VAL A 24 7.81 -5.76 7.35
CA VAL A 24 7.35 -6.73 6.36
C VAL A 24 7.23 -8.11 6.97
N THR A 25 6.21 -8.85 6.58
CA THR A 25 6.05 -10.25 7.01
C THR A 25 7.27 -11.07 6.60
N ALA A 26 7.81 -11.90 7.52
CA ALA A 26 8.97 -12.75 7.23
C ALA A 26 8.70 -13.75 6.11
N LEU A 27 7.49 -14.29 6.05
CA LEU A 27 7.01 -15.12 4.95
C LEU A 27 6.31 -14.22 3.93
N THR A 28 7.05 -13.82 2.90
CA THR A 28 6.55 -12.90 1.86
C THR A 28 7.27 -13.11 0.55
N TRP A 29 6.79 -12.45 -0.51
CA TRP A 29 7.42 -12.46 -1.81
C TRP A 29 8.44 -11.31 -1.95
N ALA A 30 9.47 -11.51 -2.77
CA ALA A 30 10.54 -10.52 -2.98
C ALA A 30 10.01 -9.14 -3.44
N THR A 31 8.88 -9.10 -4.15
CA THR A 31 8.24 -7.86 -4.62
C THR A 31 7.70 -6.97 -3.50
N ASN A 32 7.57 -7.48 -2.27
CA ASN A 32 7.20 -6.67 -1.11
C ASN A 32 8.42 -6.00 -0.47
N VAL A 33 9.61 -6.56 -0.64
CA VAL A 33 10.86 -6.04 -0.06
C VAL A 33 11.61 -5.14 -1.03
N THR A 34 11.69 -5.53 -2.30
CA THR A 34 12.48 -4.81 -3.32
C THR A 34 12.10 -3.34 -3.46
N PRO A 35 10.80 -2.93 -3.56
CA PRO A 35 10.43 -1.52 -3.66
C PRO A 35 10.81 -0.70 -2.43
N ILE A 36 10.78 -1.30 -1.23
CA ILE A 36 11.20 -0.64 0.01
C ILE A 36 12.66 -0.19 -0.11
N ILE A 37 13.52 -1.09 -0.55
CA ILE A 37 14.95 -0.81 -0.74
C ILE A 37 15.16 0.21 -1.87
N GLN A 38 14.47 0.06 -3.00
CA GLN A 38 14.57 0.96 -4.15
C GLN A 38 14.17 2.40 -3.81
N LEU A 39 13.18 2.59 -2.94
CA LEU A 39 12.73 3.89 -2.46
C LEU A 39 13.62 4.47 -1.34
N GLY A 40 14.68 3.77 -0.94
CA GLY A 40 15.57 4.19 0.14
C GLY A 40 14.93 4.10 1.52
N LEU A 41 13.94 3.23 1.67
CA LEU A 41 13.32 2.86 2.94
C LEU A 41 14.07 1.65 3.55
N ILE A 42 13.80 1.36 4.82
CA ILE A 42 14.50 0.31 5.56
C ILE A 42 13.51 -0.83 5.86
N PRO A 43 13.67 -2.02 5.28
CA PRO A 43 12.84 -3.16 5.63
C PRO A 43 13.19 -3.67 7.04
N VAL A 44 12.17 -3.93 7.84
CA VAL A 44 12.24 -4.57 9.16
C VAL A 44 11.42 -5.85 9.10
N VAL A 45 12.07 -6.99 9.24
CA VAL A 45 11.39 -8.28 9.18
C VAL A 45 10.60 -8.48 10.47
N VAL A 46 9.31 -8.77 10.32
CA VAL A 46 8.39 -9.14 11.40
C VAL A 46 8.10 -10.63 11.28
N ASP A 47 8.42 -11.39 12.31
CA ASP A 47 8.25 -12.84 12.31
C ASP A 47 6.77 -13.24 12.29
N ILE A 48 6.52 -14.48 11.92
CA ILE A 48 5.18 -15.06 11.81
C ILE A 48 4.87 -15.97 12.99
N SER A 49 3.59 -16.19 13.25
CA SER A 49 3.11 -17.31 14.06
C SER A 49 3.17 -18.60 13.22
N ILE A 50 3.86 -19.61 13.71
CA ILE A 50 3.94 -20.93 13.04
C ILE A 50 2.54 -21.57 12.90
N ALA A 51 1.65 -21.27 13.82
CA ALA A 51 0.29 -21.83 13.81
C ALA A 51 -0.58 -21.28 12.67
N THR A 52 -0.34 -20.03 12.24
CA THR A 52 -1.15 -19.34 11.24
C THR A 52 -0.38 -18.98 9.97
N LEU A 53 0.96 -19.10 9.97
CA LEU A 53 1.88 -18.66 8.93
C LEU A 53 1.79 -17.14 8.63
N ASN A 54 1.11 -16.40 9.49
CA ASN A 54 0.90 -14.96 9.34
C ASN A 54 1.43 -14.20 10.55
N VAL A 55 1.66 -12.89 10.38
CA VAL A 55 2.01 -12.03 11.52
C VAL A 55 0.84 -11.98 12.49
N SER A 56 1.12 -12.24 13.75
CA SER A 56 0.15 -12.15 14.85
C SER A 56 0.35 -10.86 15.66
N PRO A 57 -0.62 -10.45 16.48
CA PRO A 57 -0.43 -9.36 17.44
C PRO A 57 0.82 -9.54 18.31
N GLU A 58 1.12 -10.78 18.70
CA GLU A 58 2.25 -11.12 19.56
C GLU A 58 3.58 -10.91 18.83
N THR A 59 3.69 -11.34 17.57
CA THR A 59 4.91 -11.16 16.75
C THR A 59 5.11 -9.72 16.28
N LEU A 60 4.03 -8.94 16.11
CA LEU A 60 4.12 -7.53 15.75
C LEU A 60 4.50 -6.63 16.94
N THR A 61 4.07 -6.97 18.15
CA THR A 61 4.26 -6.12 19.35
C THR A 61 5.69 -5.60 19.54
N PRO A 62 6.77 -6.39 19.42
CA PRO A 62 8.14 -5.92 19.61
C PRO A 62 8.57 -4.84 18.60
N HIS A 63 7.89 -4.72 17.48
CA HIS A 63 8.24 -3.83 16.37
C HIS A 63 7.49 -2.50 16.38
N LEU A 64 6.40 -2.37 17.15
CA LEU A 64 5.49 -1.22 17.14
C LEU A 64 6.14 0.14 17.40
N SER A 65 7.24 0.17 18.16
CA SER A 65 8.00 1.41 18.42
C SER A 65 9.11 1.68 17.39
N ASN A 66 9.31 0.76 16.43
CA ASN A 66 10.48 0.77 15.55
C ASN A 66 10.13 0.74 14.06
N ILE A 67 8.85 0.79 13.71
CA ILE A 67 8.39 0.84 12.31
C ILE A 67 7.43 2.01 12.10
N ASP A 68 7.48 2.59 10.90
CA ASP A 68 6.60 3.68 10.47
C ASP A 68 5.45 3.16 9.60
N VAL A 69 5.70 2.06 8.90
CA VAL A 69 4.75 1.37 8.02
C VAL A 69 4.76 -0.11 8.37
N PHE A 70 3.62 -0.77 8.31
CA PHE A 70 3.53 -2.22 8.33
C PHE A 70 2.86 -2.70 7.04
N PHE A 71 3.59 -3.46 6.23
CA PHE A 71 3.13 -4.10 5.01
C PHE A 71 2.96 -5.60 5.28
N ALA A 72 1.75 -5.99 5.60
CA ALA A 72 1.40 -7.37 5.93
C ALA A 72 1.09 -8.17 4.69
N THR A 73 1.69 -9.34 4.53
CA THR A 73 1.26 -10.34 3.56
C THR A 73 0.28 -11.29 4.25
N ASN A 74 -0.93 -11.41 3.71
CA ASN A 74 -1.94 -12.37 4.15
C ASN A 74 -1.74 -13.68 3.38
N VAL A 75 -0.88 -14.54 3.93
CA VAL A 75 -0.36 -15.74 3.26
C VAL A 75 -1.45 -16.79 3.09
N LEU A 76 -1.57 -17.36 1.88
CA LEU A 76 -2.48 -18.47 1.53
C LEU A 76 -3.97 -18.17 1.81
N GLY A 77 -4.36 -16.90 1.81
CA GLY A 77 -5.74 -16.51 2.07
C GLY A 77 -6.12 -16.43 3.55
N PHE A 78 -5.14 -16.52 4.45
CA PHE A 78 -5.35 -16.41 5.89
C PHE A 78 -4.82 -15.10 6.45
N ALA A 79 -5.35 -14.68 7.59
CA ALA A 79 -4.82 -13.60 8.40
C ALA A 79 -5.00 -13.94 9.89
N ASP A 80 -4.05 -13.50 10.73
CA ASP A 80 -4.12 -13.71 12.18
C ASP A 80 -4.56 -12.44 12.88
N LYS A 81 -5.82 -12.41 13.38
CA LYS A 81 -6.40 -11.29 14.17
C LYS A 81 -6.10 -9.93 13.56
N ILE A 82 -6.30 -9.80 12.25
CA ILE A 82 -5.96 -8.61 11.47
C ILE A 82 -6.69 -7.35 11.97
N ASP A 83 -7.88 -7.49 12.54
CA ASP A 83 -8.63 -6.43 13.20
C ASP A 83 -7.88 -5.87 14.43
N VAL A 84 -7.22 -6.75 15.19
CA VAL A 84 -6.36 -6.35 16.33
C VAL A 84 -5.11 -5.66 15.80
N ILE A 85 -4.47 -6.22 14.77
CA ILE A 85 -3.29 -5.62 14.10
C ILE A 85 -3.63 -4.21 13.60
N ARG A 86 -4.77 -4.01 12.92
CA ARG A 86 -5.27 -2.68 12.50
C ARG A 86 -5.34 -1.70 13.67
N LYS A 87 -5.93 -2.13 14.80
CA LYS A 87 -6.04 -1.30 16.01
C LYS A 87 -4.67 -0.96 16.60
N MET A 88 -3.74 -1.91 16.61
CA MET A 88 -2.36 -1.71 17.09
C MET A 88 -1.63 -0.70 16.20
N CYS A 89 -1.67 -0.84 14.90
CA CYS A 89 -1.08 0.10 13.94
C CYS A 89 -1.64 1.50 14.12
N LYS A 90 -2.98 1.64 14.20
CA LYS A 90 -3.64 2.93 14.45
C LYS A 90 -3.20 3.58 15.76
N LYS A 91 -3.11 2.82 16.86
CA LYS A 91 -2.69 3.31 18.17
C LYS A 91 -1.24 3.84 18.16
N HIS A 92 -0.38 3.24 17.36
CA HIS A 92 1.03 3.60 17.26
C HIS A 92 1.36 4.53 16.09
N ASN A 93 0.33 5.04 15.36
CA ASN A 93 0.48 5.87 14.16
C ASN A 93 1.30 5.20 13.05
N ILE A 94 1.22 3.88 12.93
CA ILE A 94 1.83 3.08 11.88
C ILE A 94 0.87 3.03 10.69
N VAL A 95 1.37 3.32 9.49
CA VAL A 95 0.61 3.14 8.25
C VAL A 95 0.50 1.64 7.98
N PHE A 96 -0.73 1.13 7.90
CA PHE A 96 -0.99 -0.29 7.65
C PHE A 96 -1.37 -0.50 6.18
N ILE A 97 -0.71 -1.43 5.51
CA ILE A 97 -0.94 -1.82 4.11
C ILE A 97 -1.04 -3.34 4.06
N GLU A 98 -1.93 -3.86 3.24
CA GLU A 98 -2.13 -5.30 3.05
C GLU A 98 -1.60 -5.76 1.68
N ASP A 99 -0.96 -6.91 1.66
CA ASP A 99 -0.73 -7.69 0.46
C ASP A 99 -1.69 -8.89 0.46
N ASN A 100 -2.66 -8.85 -0.43
CA ASN A 100 -3.70 -9.85 -0.61
C ASN A 100 -3.60 -10.59 -1.94
N CYS A 101 -2.38 -10.71 -2.47
CA CYS A 101 -2.15 -11.41 -3.73
C CYS A 101 -2.63 -12.86 -3.69
N GLU A 102 -2.66 -13.48 -2.52
CA GLU A 102 -3.18 -14.84 -2.29
C GLU A 102 -4.53 -14.87 -1.56
N SER A 103 -5.20 -13.71 -1.34
CA SER A 103 -6.30 -13.59 -0.39
C SER A 103 -7.57 -12.97 -0.99
N LEU A 104 -7.72 -13.05 -2.31
CA LEU A 104 -8.91 -12.52 -2.98
C LEU A 104 -10.18 -13.25 -2.51
N GLY A 105 -11.11 -12.49 -1.92
CA GLY A 105 -12.38 -13.02 -1.40
C GLY A 105 -12.29 -13.64 0.00
N SER A 106 -11.12 -13.65 0.64
CA SER A 106 -11.00 -14.09 2.04
C SER A 106 -11.57 -13.04 2.99
N GLU A 107 -12.14 -13.50 4.11
CA GLU A 107 -12.82 -12.67 5.11
C GLU A 107 -12.33 -12.99 6.52
N VAL A 108 -12.33 -11.99 7.39
CA VAL A 108 -12.20 -12.11 8.84
C VAL A 108 -13.37 -11.38 9.46
N ASP A 109 -14.18 -12.07 10.27
CA ASP A 109 -15.37 -11.52 10.96
C ASP A 109 -16.35 -10.81 10.00
N ASN A 110 -16.60 -11.39 8.81
CA ASN A 110 -17.43 -10.84 7.72
C ASN A 110 -16.90 -9.54 7.09
N GLU A 111 -15.64 -9.18 7.31
CA GLU A 111 -14.96 -8.08 6.62
C GLU A 111 -13.92 -8.66 5.66
N LEU A 112 -14.01 -8.32 4.37
CA LEU A 112 -13.07 -8.79 3.35
C LEU A 112 -11.64 -8.31 3.65
N LEU A 113 -10.67 -9.20 3.49
CA LEU A 113 -9.26 -8.81 3.45
C LEU A 113 -9.04 -7.79 2.32
N GLY A 114 -8.32 -6.73 2.64
CA GLY A 114 -8.17 -5.55 1.80
C GLY A 114 -8.89 -4.32 2.33
N ASN A 115 -9.75 -4.47 3.35
CA ASN A 115 -10.45 -3.36 3.99
C ASN A 115 -9.86 -2.97 5.35
N PHE A 116 -8.80 -3.64 5.79
CA PHE A 116 -8.19 -3.38 7.10
C PHE A 116 -7.09 -2.32 7.05
N GLY A 117 -6.35 -2.23 5.94
CA GLY A 117 -5.26 -1.27 5.74
C GLY A 117 -5.69 0.02 5.04
N LEU A 118 -4.74 0.97 4.93
CA LEU A 118 -4.89 2.18 4.10
C LEU A 118 -5.06 1.83 2.63
N ALA A 119 -4.39 0.77 2.19
CA ALA A 119 -4.47 0.22 0.85
C ALA A 119 -4.19 -1.27 0.89
N ALA A 120 -4.65 -1.98 -0.14
CA ALA A 120 -4.33 -3.38 -0.33
C ALA A 120 -3.96 -3.67 -1.79
N THR A 121 -3.02 -4.59 -1.98
CA THR A 121 -2.61 -5.09 -3.28
C THR A 121 -3.21 -6.45 -3.56
N PHE A 122 -3.61 -6.67 -4.81
CA PHE A 122 -4.06 -7.95 -5.32
C PHE A 122 -3.30 -8.27 -6.61
N SER A 123 -3.00 -9.54 -6.83
CA SER A 123 -2.32 -9.99 -8.03
C SER A 123 -3.25 -10.79 -8.93
N PHE A 124 -3.09 -10.59 -10.23
CA PHE A 124 -3.74 -11.35 -11.29
C PHE A 124 -2.72 -12.12 -12.13
N PHE A 125 -1.57 -12.42 -11.53
CA PHE A 125 -0.56 -13.30 -12.11
C PHE A 125 -1.11 -14.70 -12.34
N VAL A 126 -0.48 -15.46 -13.23
CA VAL A 126 -0.99 -16.76 -13.73
C VAL A 126 -1.31 -17.80 -12.64
N ALA A 127 -0.64 -17.72 -11.48
CA ALA A 127 -0.84 -18.67 -10.38
C ALA A 127 -1.86 -18.21 -9.32
N HIS A 128 -2.50 -17.04 -9.50
CA HIS A 128 -3.46 -16.50 -8.53
C HIS A 128 -4.91 -16.80 -8.91
N HIS A 129 -5.87 -16.45 -8.01
CA HIS A 129 -7.30 -16.77 -8.13
C HIS A 129 -7.94 -16.30 -9.44
N ILE A 130 -7.57 -15.12 -9.92
CA ILE A 130 -7.94 -14.60 -11.24
C ILE A 130 -6.66 -14.38 -12.01
N SER A 131 -6.53 -15.01 -13.18
CA SER A 131 -5.35 -14.87 -14.01
C SER A 131 -5.63 -14.01 -15.24
N THR A 132 -4.79 -13.00 -15.44
CA THR A 132 -4.72 -12.20 -16.66
C THR A 132 -3.33 -12.30 -17.31
N ILE A 133 -2.62 -13.41 -17.04
CA ILE A 133 -1.20 -13.67 -17.36
C ILE A 133 -0.31 -12.79 -16.49
N GLU A 134 -0.37 -11.48 -16.67
CA GLU A 134 0.20 -10.45 -15.82
C GLU A 134 -0.87 -9.43 -15.47
N GLY A 135 -0.88 -8.96 -14.23
CA GLY A 135 -1.82 -7.95 -13.79
C GLY A 135 -1.89 -7.82 -12.29
N GLY A 136 -2.52 -6.75 -11.85
CA GLY A 136 -2.74 -6.49 -10.43
C GLY A 136 -3.70 -5.35 -10.20
N MET A 137 -4.13 -5.23 -8.95
CA MET A 137 -5.04 -4.19 -8.50
C MET A 137 -4.55 -3.64 -7.17
N ILE A 138 -4.72 -2.34 -6.98
CA ILE A 138 -4.59 -1.70 -5.66
C ILE A 138 -5.95 -1.10 -5.33
N VAL A 139 -6.42 -1.36 -4.11
CA VAL A 139 -7.66 -0.78 -3.57
C VAL A 139 -7.34 0.15 -2.41
N THR A 140 -8.10 1.24 -2.29
CA THR A 140 -7.99 2.19 -1.20
C THR A 140 -9.24 3.06 -1.12
N ASP A 141 -9.63 3.45 0.10
CA ASP A 141 -10.68 4.44 0.36
C ASP A 141 -10.11 5.87 0.48
N ASP A 142 -8.77 6.03 0.49
CA ASP A 142 -8.14 7.34 0.50
C ASP A 142 -8.11 7.94 -0.91
N GLU A 143 -8.91 9.00 -1.11
CA GLU A 143 -9.08 9.66 -2.41
C GLU A 143 -7.79 10.29 -2.94
N ASN A 144 -6.90 10.78 -2.07
CA ASN A 144 -5.62 11.36 -2.47
C ASN A 144 -4.67 10.26 -2.93
N LEU A 145 -4.63 9.14 -2.18
CA LEU A 145 -3.84 7.98 -2.58
C LEU A 145 -4.35 7.40 -3.91
N TYR A 146 -5.68 7.24 -4.07
CA TYR A 146 -6.29 6.82 -5.33
C TYR A 146 -5.85 7.71 -6.49
N THR A 147 -5.94 9.03 -6.32
CA THR A 147 -5.54 10.01 -7.34
C THR A 147 -4.06 9.82 -7.74
N ALA A 148 -3.17 9.67 -6.77
CA ALA A 148 -1.75 9.43 -7.03
C ALA A 148 -1.49 8.10 -7.74
N LEU A 149 -2.17 7.03 -7.34
CA LEU A 149 -2.04 5.72 -7.96
C LEU A 149 -2.49 5.74 -9.42
N VAL A 150 -3.61 6.42 -9.72
CA VAL A 150 -4.10 6.59 -11.10
C VAL A 150 -3.07 7.33 -11.96
N MET A 151 -2.45 8.38 -11.43
CA MET A 151 -1.40 9.14 -12.12
C MET A 151 -0.11 8.32 -12.26
N ALA A 152 0.34 7.67 -11.19
CA ALA A 152 1.54 6.84 -11.19
C ALA A 152 1.46 5.72 -12.25
N ARG A 153 0.31 5.04 -12.32
CA ARG A 153 0.02 4.04 -13.36
C ARG A 153 0.10 4.60 -14.78
N ALA A 154 -0.24 5.88 -14.94
CA ALA A 154 -0.27 6.58 -16.24
C ALA A 154 1.00 7.42 -16.48
N ASN A 155 2.14 7.06 -15.91
CA ASN A 155 3.41 7.78 -16.05
C ASN A 155 3.35 9.25 -15.60
N GLY A 156 2.52 9.57 -14.62
CA GLY A 156 2.30 10.92 -14.11
C GLY A 156 1.22 11.71 -14.84
N TRP A 157 0.54 11.13 -15.85
CA TRP A 157 -0.53 11.83 -16.58
C TRP A 157 -1.83 11.86 -15.77
N ASP A 158 -2.50 13.00 -15.79
CA ASP A 158 -3.79 13.22 -15.13
C ASP A 158 -5.02 12.87 -15.99
N ARG A 159 -4.82 12.48 -17.25
CA ARG A 159 -5.89 12.25 -18.24
C ARG A 159 -6.95 11.23 -17.84
N ASN A 160 -6.62 10.34 -16.90
CA ASN A 160 -7.53 9.31 -16.39
C ASN A 160 -8.29 9.76 -15.13
N LEU A 161 -8.05 10.99 -14.66
CA LEU A 161 -8.80 11.59 -13.57
C LEU A 161 -10.08 12.28 -14.08
N PRO A 162 -11.11 12.46 -13.24
CA PRO A 162 -12.25 13.34 -13.53
C PRO A 162 -11.80 14.77 -13.87
N SER A 163 -12.54 15.44 -14.75
CA SER A 163 -12.14 16.76 -15.31
C SER A 163 -11.97 17.83 -14.24
N ASP A 164 -12.82 17.83 -13.22
CA ASP A 164 -12.75 18.74 -12.07
C ASP A 164 -11.46 18.54 -11.27
N LYS A 165 -11.08 17.28 -11.05
CA LYS A 165 -9.82 16.94 -10.37
C LYS A 165 -8.59 17.30 -11.19
N GLN A 166 -8.63 17.08 -12.52
CA GLN A 166 -7.57 17.55 -13.42
C GLN A 166 -7.36 19.06 -13.29
N ALA A 167 -8.46 19.84 -13.38
CA ALA A 167 -8.40 21.29 -13.28
C ALA A 167 -7.82 21.76 -11.92
N ALA A 168 -8.28 21.18 -10.83
CA ALA A 168 -7.81 21.52 -9.50
C ALA A 168 -6.31 21.19 -9.30
N LEU A 169 -5.88 20.03 -9.80
CA LEU A 169 -4.49 19.60 -9.70
C LEU A 169 -3.56 20.49 -10.52
N ARG A 170 -3.91 20.77 -11.78
CA ARG A 170 -3.16 21.65 -12.69
C ARG A 170 -3.01 23.06 -12.12
N LYS A 171 -4.09 23.62 -11.56
CA LYS A 171 -4.05 24.90 -10.87
C LYS A 171 -3.08 24.87 -9.68
N LYS A 172 -3.08 23.78 -8.89
CA LYS A 172 -2.20 23.63 -7.72
C LYS A 172 -0.71 23.61 -8.09
N VAL A 173 -0.37 22.99 -9.23
CA VAL A 173 1.03 22.87 -9.71
C VAL A 173 1.44 23.93 -10.73
N GLY A 174 0.56 24.85 -11.08
CA GLY A 174 0.85 25.94 -12.00
C GLY A 174 0.99 25.50 -13.47
N ILE A 175 0.36 24.39 -13.86
CA ILE A 175 0.36 23.87 -15.23
C ILE A 175 -0.95 24.23 -15.91
N ASP A 176 -0.89 24.86 -17.10
CA ASP A 176 -2.09 25.11 -17.90
C ASP A 176 -2.57 23.86 -18.67
N ALA A 177 -3.80 23.96 -19.21
CA ALA A 177 -4.42 22.82 -19.90
C ALA A 177 -3.71 22.45 -21.23
N PHE A 178 -2.90 23.34 -21.78
CA PHE A 178 -2.16 23.11 -23.02
C PHE A 178 -0.85 22.36 -22.73
N SER A 179 -0.09 22.83 -21.74
CA SER A 179 1.17 22.20 -21.32
C SER A 179 0.96 20.74 -20.89
N ALA A 180 -0.18 20.44 -20.24
CA ALA A 180 -0.49 19.07 -19.77
C ALA A 180 -0.86 18.08 -20.90
N LYS A 181 -1.06 18.54 -22.14
CA LYS A 181 -1.33 17.66 -23.29
C LYS A 181 -0.06 17.14 -23.98
N TYR A 182 1.09 17.76 -23.72
CA TYR A 182 2.34 17.53 -24.48
C TYR A 182 3.55 17.26 -23.58
N THR A 183 3.38 17.20 -22.28
CA THR A 183 4.41 16.79 -21.32
C THR A 183 4.10 15.45 -20.71
#